data_e8304491a0c264600e464860b72371e8
#
_entry.id   e8304491a0c264600e464860b72371e8
#
_cell.length_a   1.000
_cell.length_b   1.000
_cell.length_c   1.000
_cell.angle_alpha   90.00
_cell.angle_beta   90.00
_cell.angle_gamma   90.00
#
_symmetry.space_group_name_H-M   'P 1'
#
loop_
_entity.id
_entity.type
_entity.pdbx_description
1 polymer ?
#
loop_
_entity_poly.entity_id
_entity_poly.type
_entity_poly.pdbx_seq_one_letter_code
_entity_poly.pdbx_strand_id
1 'polypeptide(L)'
;MTKTEHYHLNQWEPADRVLMTDFNEDNRKIDEALNTIASAAAQANCQITMGHYTGSGTYGSENKNTLSFQKTPVFLLVVGDYMMFALNPQSRAASLCAQGGNNYYGNILTWDNNSISWYNQSLAALQCNSNGTIYYYIALFSN
;
A
#
# COMPACT_ATOMS: atom_id res chain seq x y z
N MET A 1 -23.95 -37.91 -14.73
CA MET A 1 -22.87 -36.91 -14.62
C MET A 1 -23.45 -35.51 -14.79
N THR A 2 -23.28 -34.63 -13.81
CA THR A 2 -23.68 -33.23 -13.82
C THR A 2 -22.44 -32.32 -13.87
N LYS A 3 -22.64 -31.02 -13.78
CA LYS A 3 -21.51 -30.04 -13.79
C LYS A 3 -21.58 -29.15 -12.56
N THR A 4 -20.41 -28.71 -12.06
CA THR A 4 -20.35 -27.69 -11.02
C THR A 4 -20.84 -26.33 -11.55
N GLU A 5 -21.41 -25.51 -10.67
CA GLU A 5 -22.05 -24.24 -11.05
C GLU A 5 -21.06 -23.23 -11.64
N HIS A 6 -19.88 -23.05 -11.05
CA HIS A 6 -18.96 -21.98 -11.42
C HIS A 6 -17.96 -22.35 -12.52
N TYR A 7 -17.32 -23.51 -12.39
CA TYR A 7 -16.23 -23.89 -13.31
C TYR A 7 -16.62 -25.00 -14.28
N HIS A 8 -17.90 -25.48 -14.24
CA HIS A 8 -18.43 -26.54 -15.09
C HIS A 8 -17.56 -27.81 -15.08
N LEU A 9 -16.97 -28.13 -13.92
CA LEU A 9 -16.25 -29.38 -13.71
C LEU A 9 -17.21 -30.56 -13.63
N ASN A 10 -16.77 -31.75 -14.00
CA ASN A 10 -17.58 -32.94 -13.91
C ASN A 10 -17.92 -33.29 -12.44
N GLN A 11 -19.21 -33.56 -12.18
CA GLN A 11 -19.68 -34.17 -10.94
C GLN A 11 -20.13 -35.59 -11.26
N TRP A 12 -19.40 -36.55 -10.70
CA TRP A 12 -19.56 -37.96 -11.00
C TRP A 12 -20.59 -38.60 -10.06
N GLU A 13 -21.44 -39.42 -10.62
CA GLU A 13 -22.36 -40.29 -9.90
C GLU A 13 -21.86 -41.75 -9.90
N PRO A 14 -22.30 -42.62 -8.96
CA PRO A 14 -21.78 -43.99 -8.87
C PRO A 14 -21.93 -44.83 -10.15
N ALA A 15 -22.91 -44.48 -11.01
CA ALA A 15 -23.15 -45.19 -12.27
C ALA A 15 -22.41 -44.59 -13.47
N ASP A 16 -21.70 -43.47 -13.28
CA ASP A 16 -21.00 -42.82 -14.36
C ASP A 16 -19.69 -43.55 -14.72
N ARG A 17 -19.38 -43.61 -16.01
CA ARG A 17 -18.08 -44.06 -16.45
C ARG A 17 -17.11 -42.88 -16.50
N VAL A 18 -16.11 -42.92 -15.66
CA VAL A 18 -15.03 -41.90 -15.64
C VAL A 18 -14.11 -42.14 -16.84
N LEU A 19 -14.02 -41.16 -17.74
CA LEU A 19 -13.10 -41.18 -18.86
C LEU A 19 -11.89 -40.28 -18.57
N MET A 20 -10.73 -40.70 -19.04
CA MET A 20 -9.49 -39.92 -18.93
C MET A 20 -9.61 -38.54 -19.61
N THR A 21 -10.38 -38.48 -20.72
CA THR A 21 -10.66 -37.21 -21.42
C THR A 21 -11.43 -36.22 -20.57
N ASP A 22 -12.43 -36.68 -19.80
CA ASP A 22 -13.24 -35.83 -18.93
C ASP A 22 -12.41 -35.31 -17.75
N PHE A 23 -11.54 -36.16 -17.21
CA PHE A 23 -10.62 -35.80 -16.14
C PHE A 23 -9.59 -34.75 -16.62
N ASN A 24 -9.00 -34.95 -17.81
CA ASN A 24 -8.06 -34.01 -18.38
C ASN A 24 -8.71 -32.67 -18.73
N GLU A 25 -9.97 -32.67 -19.16
CA GLU A 25 -10.73 -31.45 -19.40
C GLU A 25 -10.98 -30.65 -18.10
N ASP A 26 -11.31 -31.33 -17.01
CA ASP A 26 -11.46 -30.67 -15.71
C ASP A 26 -10.14 -30.10 -15.19
N ASN A 27 -9.02 -30.83 -15.34
CA ASN A 27 -7.70 -30.32 -15.01
C ASN A 27 -7.34 -29.07 -15.81
N ARG A 28 -7.64 -29.05 -17.12
CA ARG A 28 -7.43 -27.87 -17.95
C ARG A 28 -8.23 -26.65 -17.48
N LYS A 29 -9.51 -26.85 -17.13
CA LYS A 29 -10.36 -25.76 -16.59
C LYS A 29 -9.83 -25.21 -15.27
N ILE A 30 -9.36 -26.09 -14.40
CA ILE A 30 -8.75 -25.70 -13.11
C ILE A 30 -7.48 -24.91 -13.36
N ASP A 31 -6.60 -25.38 -14.24
CA ASP A 31 -5.34 -24.70 -14.57
C ASP A 31 -5.59 -23.30 -15.15
N GLU A 32 -6.54 -23.17 -16.09
CA GLU A 32 -6.95 -21.88 -16.65
C GLU A 32 -7.55 -20.92 -15.60
N ALA A 33 -8.38 -21.43 -14.69
CA ALA A 33 -8.96 -20.64 -13.62
C ALA A 33 -7.88 -20.15 -12.66
N LEU A 34 -6.94 -21.01 -12.26
CA LEU A 34 -5.81 -20.66 -11.41
C LEU A 34 -4.89 -19.63 -12.06
N ASN A 35 -4.60 -19.79 -13.36
CA ASN A 35 -3.79 -18.82 -14.11
C ASN A 35 -4.47 -17.46 -14.21
N THR A 36 -5.80 -17.43 -14.37
CA THR A 36 -6.58 -16.19 -14.36
C THR A 36 -6.50 -15.49 -13.01
N ILE A 37 -6.66 -16.22 -11.89
CA ILE A 37 -6.54 -15.70 -10.54
C ILE A 37 -5.12 -15.19 -10.29
N ALA A 38 -4.10 -15.95 -10.67
CA ALA A 38 -2.70 -15.55 -10.52
C ALA A 38 -2.40 -14.26 -11.30
N SER A 39 -2.92 -14.15 -12.53
CA SER A 39 -2.78 -12.94 -13.35
C SER A 39 -3.50 -11.73 -12.76
N ALA A 40 -4.71 -11.92 -12.25
CA ALA A 40 -5.46 -10.85 -11.56
C ALA A 40 -4.77 -10.41 -10.27
N ALA A 41 -4.22 -11.35 -9.49
CA ALA A 41 -3.45 -11.04 -8.29
C ALA A 41 -2.15 -10.29 -8.61
N ALA A 42 -1.47 -10.66 -9.69
CA ALA A 42 -0.28 -9.94 -10.17
C ALA A 42 -0.58 -8.52 -10.67
N GLN A 43 -1.81 -8.28 -11.15
CA GLN A 43 -2.31 -6.96 -11.56
C GLN A 43 -2.92 -6.16 -10.41
N ALA A 44 -3.04 -6.72 -9.21
CA ALA A 44 -3.45 -5.97 -8.02
C ALA A 44 -2.39 -4.89 -7.73
N ASN A 45 -2.71 -3.64 -8.12
CA ASN A 45 -1.73 -2.57 -8.36
C ASN A 45 -1.19 -1.90 -7.09
N CYS A 46 -1.55 -2.36 -5.89
CA CYS A 46 -1.17 -1.64 -4.69
C CYS A 46 -0.96 -2.56 -3.49
N GLN A 47 0.24 -2.54 -2.97
CA GLN A 47 0.55 -3.07 -1.65
C GLN A 47 0.44 -1.95 -0.62
N ILE A 48 -0.18 -2.22 0.53
CA ILE A 48 -0.43 -1.23 1.58
C ILE A 48 0.35 -1.63 2.84
N THR A 49 1.06 -0.67 3.42
CA THR A 49 1.67 -0.79 4.74
C THR A 49 1.13 0.32 5.64
N MET A 50 0.77 -0.04 6.87
CA MET A 50 0.31 0.91 7.90
C MET A 50 1.19 0.79 9.12
N GLY A 51 1.39 1.91 9.82
CA GLY A 51 2.15 1.96 11.05
C GLY A 51 1.99 3.28 11.77
N HIS A 52 2.80 3.49 12.78
CA HIS A 52 2.82 4.74 13.53
C HIS A 52 4.23 5.04 14.05
N TYR A 53 4.45 6.30 14.42
CA TYR A 53 5.61 6.76 15.16
C TYR A 53 5.21 7.86 16.15
N THR A 54 6.04 8.10 17.13
CA THR A 54 5.85 9.21 18.08
C THR A 54 6.76 10.37 17.70
N GLY A 55 6.20 11.57 17.59
CA GLY A 55 6.94 12.78 17.30
C GLY A 55 7.94 13.14 18.37
N SER A 56 9.12 13.61 17.98
CA SER A 56 10.22 13.98 18.87
C SER A 56 10.24 15.47 19.22
N GLY A 57 9.45 16.30 18.54
CA GLY A 57 9.48 17.77 18.68
C GLY A 57 10.63 18.45 17.91
N THR A 58 11.47 17.68 17.20
CA THR A 58 12.56 18.21 16.40
C THR A 58 12.10 18.50 14.96
N TYR A 59 12.83 19.37 14.26
CA TYR A 59 12.55 19.71 12.84
C TYR A 59 13.84 20.20 12.14
N GLY A 60 13.73 20.41 10.84
CA GLY A 60 14.83 20.91 10.02
C GLY A 60 15.64 19.81 9.33
N SER A 61 16.58 20.24 8.49
CA SER A 61 17.37 19.35 7.63
C SER A 61 18.24 18.34 8.40
N GLU A 62 18.64 18.68 9.63
CA GLU A 62 19.45 17.82 10.50
C GLU A 62 18.61 16.84 11.32
N ASN A 63 17.28 17.05 11.34
CA ASN A 63 16.34 16.26 12.12
C ASN A 63 15.18 15.75 11.24
N LYS A 64 15.53 15.09 10.14
CA LYS A 64 14.54 14.54 9.21
C LYS A 64 13.74 13.41 9.85
N ASN A 65 12.44 13.40 9.60
CA ASN A 65 11.67 12.17 9.77
C ASN A 65 12.05 11.20 8.66
N THR A 66 12.18 9.93 8.99
CA THR A 66 12.47 8.88 8.00
C THR A 66 11.63 7.65 8.28
N LEU A 67 10.98 7.14 7.25
CA LEU A 67 10.31 5.85 7.27
C LEU A 67 10.99 4.92 6.25
N SER A 68 11.37 3.73 6.73
CA SER A 68 12.01 2.71 5.90
C SER A 68 11.04 1.58 5.59
N PHE A 69 11.11 1.06 4.37
CA PHE A 69 10.25 0.01 3.83
C PHE A 69 11.11 -1.03 3.09
N GLN A 70 10.49 -2.06 2.53
CA GLN A 70 11.20 -3.01 1.68
C GLN A 70 11.49 -2.45 0.28
N LYS A 71 10.69 -1.49 -0.18
CA LYS A 71 10.84 -0.75 -1.45
C LYS A 71 10.28 0.66 -1.28
N THR A 72 10.61 1.56 -2.19
CA THR A 72 10.12 2.94 -2.16
C THR A 72 8.61 2.99 -2.35
N PRO A 73 7.84 3.64 -1.45
CA PRO A 73 6.42 3.84 -1.66
C PRO A 73 6.16 4.81 -2.83
N VAL A 74 5.01 4.66 -3.48
CA VAL A 74 4.51 5.62 -4.47
C VAL A 74 3.69 6.72 -3.82
N PHE A 75 3.15 6.45 -2.63
CA PHE A 75 2.34 7.40 -1.86
C PHE A 75 2.54 7.18 -0.36
N LEU A 76 2.57 8.26 0.39
CA LEU A 76 2.59 8.27 1.85
C LEU A 76 1.58 9.27 2.38
N LEU A 77 0.70 8.82 3.27
CA LEU A 77 -0.14 9.66 4.11
C LEU A 77 0.35 9.56 5.56
N VAL A 78 0.52 10.68 6.23
CA VAL A 78 0.84 10.78 7.66
C VAL A 78 -0.23 11.64 8.34
N VAL A 79 -0.76 11.18 9.46
CA VAL A 79 -1.86 11.87 10.19
C VAL A 79 -1.59 11.86 11.70
N GLY A 80 -1.64 13.04 12.30
CA GLY A 80 -1.58 13.29 13.72
C GLY A 80 -2.33 14.60 14.06
N ASP A 81 -1.70 15.53 14.75
CA ASP A 81 -2.19 16.91 14.90
C ASP A 81 -2.14 17.66 13.57
N TYR A 82 -1.16 17.37 12.75
CA TYR A 82 -1.08 17.73 11.33
C TYR A 82 -1.12 16.48 10.47
N MET A 83 -1.52 16.68 9.21
CA MET A 83 -1.45 15.62 8.21
C MET A 83 -0.57 16.06 7.03
N MET A 84 0.13 15.13 6.44
CA MET A 84 0.91 15.31 5.22
C MET A 84 0.62 14.16 4.27
N PHE A 85 0.48 14.47 2.99
CA PHE A 85 0.52 13.44 1.95
C PHE A 85 1.66 13.72 0.96
N ALA A 86 2.34 12.67 0.58
CA ALA A 86 3.47 12.71 -0.31
C ALA A 86 3.26 11.75 -1.47
N LEU A 87 3.51 12.20 -2.67
CA LEU A 87 3.41 11.43 -3.91
C LEU A 87 4.77 11.38 -4.59
N ASN A 88 5.31 10.17 -4.80
CA ASN A 88 6.56 9.98 -5.53
C ASN A 88 6.35 10.30 -7.04
N PRO A 89 7.21 11.08 -7.70
CA PRO A 89 8.51 11.57 -7.25
C PRO A 89 8.53 13.03 -6.75
N GLN A 90 7.41 13.54 -6.22
CA GLN A 90 7.35 14.94 -5.76
C GLN A 90 8.40 15.20 -4.66
N SER A 91 9.12 16.30 -4.77
CA SER A 91 10.14 16.70 -3.79
C SER A 91 9.59 17.61 -2.69
N ARG A 92 8.30 17.93 -2.72
CA ARG A 92 7.63 18.79 -1.74
C ARG A 92 6.24 18.28 -1.40
N ALA A 93 5.84 18.48 -0.15
CA ALA A 93 4.49 18.21 0.33
C ALA A 93 3.94 19.39 1.14
N ALA A 94 2.61 19.50 1.15
CA ALA A 94 1.88 20.37 2.07
C ALA A 94 1.59 19.63 3.36
N SER A 95 1.66 20.34 4.50
CA SER A 95 1.08 19.90 5.75
C SER A 95 -0.21 20.66 6.02
N LEU A 96 -1.23 19.93 6.47
CA LEU A 96 -2.56 20.45 6.81
C LEU A 96 -2.81 20.23 8.29
N CYS A 97 -3.38 21.24 8.97
CA CYS A 97 -3.87 21.05 10.32
C CYS A 97 -5.09 20.13 10.30
N ALA A 98 -5.08 19.06 11.09
CA ALA A 98 -6.16 18.07 11.13
C ALA A 98 -7.50 18.63 11.66
N GLN A 99 -7.46 19.74 12.41
CA GLN A 99 -8.64 20.41 12.98
C GLN A 99 -9.14 21.61 12.13
N GLY A 100 -8.64 21.75 10.92
CA GLY A 100 -8.87 22.91 10.09
C GLY A 100 -7.80 23.98 10.33
N GLY A 101 -7.41 24.68 9.32
CA GLY A 101 -6.36 25.70 9.40
C GLY A 101 -5.76 26.01 8.04
N ASN A 102 -4.74 26.85 8.05
CA ASN A 102 -4.03 27.21 6.82
C ASN A 102 -3.19 26.05 6.29
N ASN A 103 -3.14 25.93 4.98
CA ASN A 103 -2.24 25.00 4.31
C ASN A 103 -0.83 25.58 4.33
N TYR A 104 0.16 24.73 4.66
CA TYR A 104 1.56 25.10 4.65
C TYR A 104 2.30 24.24 3.64
N TYR A 105 2.91 24.90 2.65
CA TYR A 105 3.81 24.28 1.69
C TYR A 105 5.23 24.43 2.20
N GLY A 106 5.83 23.38 2.71
CA GLY A 106 7.17 23.55 3.29
C GLY A 106 7.94 22.30 3.58
N ASN A 107 7.31 21.14 3.55
CA ASN A 107 8.03 19.89 3.72
C ASN A 107 8.84 19.55 2.47
N ILE A 108 10.11 19.32 2.67
CA ILE A 108 11.03 18.86 1.64
C ILE A 108 11.18 17.36 1.77
N LEU A 109 10.93 16.65 0.67
CA LEU A 109 10.92 15.19 0.60
C LEU A 109 12.15 14.68 -0.11
N THR A 110 12.68 13.55 0.36
CA THR A 110 13.70 12.76 -0.33
C THR A 110 13.22 11.32 -0.40
N TRP A 111 13.21 10.75 -1.60
CA TRP A 111 12.85 9.38 -1.90
C TRP A 111 14.11 8.59 -2.20
N ASP A 112 14.35 7.55 -1.42
CA ASP A 112 15.43 6.58 -1.61
C ASP A 112 14.86 5.22 -2.01
N ASN A 113 15.71 4.25 -2.35
CA ASN A 113 15.28 2.94 -2.86
C ASN A 113 14.30 2.16 -1.95
N ASN A 114 14.33 2.42 -0.64
CA ASN A 114 13.51 1.74 0.33
C ASN A 114 13.07 2.65 1.49
N SER A 115 13.15 3.95 1.32
CA SER A 115 12.75 4.90 2.35
C SER A 115 12.20 6.20 1.76
N ILE A 116 11.48 6.92 2.61
CA ILE A 116 11.15 8.32 2.40
C ILE A 116 11.60 9.10 3.63
N SER A 117 12.25 10.22 3.41
CA SER A 117 12.57 11.18 4.47
C SER A 117 12.01 12.55 4.14
N TRP A 118 11.68 13.31 5.18
CA TRP A 118 11.17 14.67 5.02
C TRP A 118 11.52 15.55 6.20
N TYR A 119 11.53 16.85 5.94
CA TYR A 119 11.70 17.85 6.98
C TYR A 119 10.95 19.15 6.64
N ASN A 120 10.65 19.93 7.69
CA ASN A 120 10.17 21.29 7.60
C ASN A 120 11.22 22.23 8.19
N GLN A 121 11.39 23.42 7.61
CA GLN A 121 12.40 24.38 8.11
C GLN A 121 11.91 25.26 9.26
N SER A 122 10.61 25.22 9.58
CA SER A 122 9.99 26.20 10.45
C SER A 122 9.47 25.61 11.76
N LEU A 123 8.81 24.44 11.72
CA LEU A 123 8.10 23.89 12.87
C LEU A 123 8.03 22.36 12.84
N ALA A 124 8.17 21.74 14.03
CA ALA A 124 7.98 20.30 14.21
C ALA A 124 6.55 19.84 13.84
N ALA A 125 5.52 20.61 14.19
CA ALA A 125 4.14 20.29 13.83
C ALA A 125 3.93 20.21 12.30
N LEU A 126 4.49 21.14 11.54
CA LEU A 126 4.44 21.11 10.07
C LEU A 126 5.22 19.94 9.48
N GLN A 127 6.26 19.48 10.17
CA GLN A 127 7.01 18.26 9.82
C GLN A 127 6.25 16.97 10.19
N CYS A 128 5.07 17.08 10.81
CA CYS A 128 4.37 15.95 11.44
C CYS A 128 5.23 15.29 12.52
N ASN A 129 5.85 16.10 13.40
CA ASN A 129 6.80 15.63 14.41
C ASN A 129 6.65 16.36 15.75
N SER A 130 5.44 16.82 16.11
CA SER A 130 5.16 17.44 17.41
C SER A 130 5.52 16.49 18.55
N ASN A 131 6.16 17.02 19.59
CA ASN A 131 6.65 16.22 20.71
C ASN A 131 5.54 15.42 21.40
N GLY A 132 5.73 14.11 21.48
CA GLY A 132 4.79 13.19 22.14
C GLY A 132 3.52 12.87 21.35
N THR A 133 3.29 13.49 20.19
CA THR A 133 2.15 13.20 19.32
C THR A 133 2.38 11.89 18.57
N ILE A 134 1.37 11.01 18.56
CA ILE A 134 1.39 9.80 17.75
C ILE A 134 0.91 10.13 16.35
N TYR A 135 1.74 9.83 15.36
CA TYR A 135 1.44 9.94 13.92
C TYR A 135 1.23 8.57 13.33
N TYR A 136 0.07 8.36 12.74
CA TYR A 136 -0.23 7.14 11.96
C TYR A 136 0.10 7.38 10.50
N TYR A 137 0.56 6.35 9.81
CA TYR A 137 0.85 6.45 8.38
C TYR A 137 0.28 5.29 7.57
N ILE A 138 -0.01 5.60 6.31
CA ILE A 138 -0.35 4.64 5.25
C ILE A 138 0.62 4.87 4.11
N ALA A 139 1.32 3.83 3.71
CA ALA A 139 2.19 3.82 2.54
C ALA A 139 1.66 2.86 1.48
N LEU A 140 1.59 3.33 0.23
CA LEU A 140 1.18 2.54 -0.92
C LEU A 140 2.41 2.25 -1.80
N PHE A 141 2.46 1.04 -2.35
CA PHE A 141 3.55 0.58 -3.21
C PHE A 141 2.97 0.06 -4.52
N SER A 142 3.61 0.40 -5.63
CA SER A 142 3.36 -0.28 -6.90
C SER A 142 3.97 -1.68 -6.89
N ASN A 143 3.35 -2.60 -7.58
CA ASN A 143 3.93 -3.91 -7.86
C ASN A 143 5.12 -3.82 -8.82
#